data_acda60b682cc4f5de72260b2c3400bde
#
_entry.id   acda60b682cc4f5de72260b2c3400bde
#
_cell.length_a   1.000
_cell.length_b   1.000
_cell.length_c   1.000
_cell.angle_alpha   90.00
_cell.angle_beta   90.00
_cell.angle_gamma   90.00
#
_symmetry.space_group_name_H-M   'P 1'
#
loop_
_entity.id
_entity.type
_entity.pdbx_description
1 polymer ?
#
loop_
_entity_poly.entity_id
_entity_poly.type
_entity_poly.pdbx_seq_one_letter_code
_entity_poly.pdbx_strand_id
1 'polypeptide(L)'
;MMVGAVRLRALRGLAPSGAERQWSILGRMSTRSPTSRRAGLNRGAVLDQAVRLSREHGVEGWSMRDIARSLDVVPSVIYHYFPQKDDLCDAVVEEVCSSVELPGADLDWKEWFTELLTAYRPVFLRYPGVTDRLAMGRITESFLPVIDMAMAKLADAGFGTLAPLAYAMIFNVTVSTIGMRDMRMHRTRGGGRAYDMSAMVRRLGAMTARSEGLDVMVRNFFVPLTDEAQKNRISEEYFELIIASLLDGV
;
A
#
# COMPACT_ATOMS: atom_id res chain seq x y z
N MET A 1 18.27 17.82 -50.57
CA MET A 1 17.68 18.94 -51.37
C MET A 1 17.05 19.89 -50.37
N MET A 2 17.77 20.95 -50.13
CA MET A 2 17.54 22.38 -50.44
C MET A 2 16.40 22.94 -49.60
N VAL A 3 16.68 23.74 -48.64
CA VAL A 3 17.10 25.16 -48.55
C VAL A 3 15.90 26.12 -48.51
N GLY A 4 15.92 27.00 -47.53
CA GLY A 4 15.10 28.20 -47.54
C GLY A 4 15.05 28.97 -46.23
N ALA A 5 16.17 29.60 -45.88
CA ALA A 5 16.21 30.70 -44.88
C ALA A 5 15.94 32.03 -45.62
N VAL A 6 15.32 33.04 -44.97
CA VAL A 6 15.48 34.50 -45.19
C VAL A 6 14.71 35.26 -44.10
N ARG A 7 15.34 35.94 -43.26
CA ARG A 7 15.92 37.28 -43.04
C ARG A 7 15.02 38.27 -42.31
N LEU A 8 15.64 38.74 -41.23
CA LEU A 8 15.40 40.00 -40.46
C LEU A 8 15.11 41.24 -41.34
N ARG A 9 14.29 42.16 -40.80
CA ARG A 9 14.66 43.60 -40.79
C ARG A 9 13.99 44.37 -39.65
N ALA A 10 14.81 45.12 -38.97
CA ALA A 10 14.52 46.04 -37.91
C ALA A 10 13.83 47.34 -38.39
N LEU A 11 13.02 47.95 -37.51
CA LEU A 11 12.88 49.41 -37.47
C LEU A 11 12.79 49.91 -36.04
N ARG A 12 13.65 50.86 -35.77
CA ARG A 12 13.81 51.63 -34.53
C ARG A 12 12.75 52.73 -34.44
N GLY A 13 12.42 53.04 -33.16
CA GLY A 13 12.27 54.44 -32.76
C GLY A 13 10.87 54.91 -32.45
N LEU A 14 10.62 55.14 -31.17
CA LEU A 14 10.19 56.40 -30.59
C LEU A 14 9.66 56.14 -29.17
N ALA A 15 10.27 56.72 -28.19
CA ALA A 15 9.82 56.73 -26.80
C ALA A 15 8.72 57.77 -26.62
N PRO A 16 7.64 57.50 -25.91
CA PRO A 16 6.79 58.53 -25.32
C PRO A 16 7.07 58.70 -23.82
N SER A 17 6.89 59.94 -23.45
CA SER A 17 7.18 60.66 -22.23
C SER A 17 6.51 60.11 -20.94
N GLY A 18 7.18 60.46 -19.84
CA GLY A 18 6.93 60.03 -18.46
C GLY A 18 5.65 60.51 -17.79
N ALA A 19 4.51 59.94 -18.09
CA ALA A 19 3.29 60.16 -17.31
C ALA A 19 2.48 58.87 -17.01
N GLU A 20 2.93 57.69 -17.42
CA GLU A 20 2.19 56.44 -17.19
C GLU A 20 2.88 55.42 -16.28
N ARG A 21 3.73 55.86 -15.37
CA ARG A 21 4.52 54.97 -14.48
C ARG A 21 3.96 54.82 -13.07
N GLN A 22 2.66 54.97 -12.87
CA GLN A 22 2.12 54.89 -11.47
C GLN A 22 1.00 53.89 -11.25
N TRP A 23 0.61 53.04 -12.20
CA TRP A 23 -0.51 52.07 -12.02
C TRP A 23 -0.17 50.63 -12.38
N SER A 24 1.07 50.21 -12.42
CA SER A 24 1.44 48.82 -12.72
C SER A 24 1.94 47.98 -11.53
N ILE A 25 1.64 48.38 -10.28
CA ILE A 25 1.95 47.62 -9.05
C ILE A 25 0.62 47.28 -8.32
N LEU A 26 -0.33 46.77 -9.08
CA LEU A 26 -1.38 45.90 -8.50
C LEU A 26 -1.25 44.56 -9.22
N GLY A 27 -0.50 43.70 -8.54
CA GLY A 27 -0.24 42.35 -9.02
C GLY A 27 -1.51 41.65 -9.46
N ARG A 28 -1.42 41.00 -10.61
CA ARG A 28 -2.38 39.97 -11.01
C ARG A 28 -2.36 38.87 -9.93
N MET A 29 -3.17 39.02 -8.92
CA MET A 29 -3.69 37.89 -8.18
C MET A 29 -4.55 37.10 -9.19
N SER A 30 -3.94 36.06 -9.78
CA SER A 30 -4.68 35.06 -10.52
C SER A 30 -5.63 34.37 -9.56
N THR A 31 -6.83 34.92 -9.46
CA THR A 31 -7.97 34.23 -8.86
C THR A 31 -8.32 33.08 -9.80
N ARG A 32 -7.63 31.96 -9.64
CA ARG A 32 -8.10 30.69 -10.21
C ARG A 32 -9.46 30.43 -9.61
N SER A 33 -10.50 30.57 -10.43
CA SER A 33 -11.90 30.35 -10.06
C SER A 33 -12.06 28.95 -9.42
N PRO A 34 -12.85 28.83 -8.33
CA PRO A 34 -13.14 27.55 -7.68
C PRO A 34 -13.82 26.53 -8.62
N THR A 35 -14.46 26.99 -9.69
CA THR A 35 -15.16 26.17 -10.70
C THR A 35 -14.22 25.38 -11.60
N SER A 36 -13.01 25.84 -11.87
CA SER A 36 -12.04 25.11 -12.74
C SER A 36 -11.45 23.87 -12.06
N ARG A 37 -11.35 23.85 -10.73
CA ARG A 37 -10.84 22.68 -9.97
C ARG A 37 -11.90 21.59 -9.79
N ARG A 38 -13.20 21.94 -9.82
CA ARG A 38 -14.30 20.95 -9.74
C ARG A 38 -14.46 20.14 -11.03
N ALA A 39 -14.01 20.65 -12.18
CA ALA A 39 -14.16 19.99 -13.48
C ALA A 39 -13.34 18.68 -13.63
N GLY A 40 -12.39 18.41 -12.74
CA GLY A 40 -11.56 17.19 -12.77
C GLY A 40 -11.80 16.23 -11.62
N LEU A 41 -12.60 16.61 -10.61
CA LEU A 41 -12.86 15.74 -9.47
C LEU A 41 -13.93 14.70 -9.82
N ASN A 42 -13.57 13.44 -9.72
CA ASN A 42 -14.45 12.32 -9.93
C ASN A 42 -14.13 11.23 -8.89
N ARG A 43 -14.90 10.14 -8.90
CA ARG A 43 -14.73 9.03 -7.98
C ARG A 43 -13.30 8.44 -8.03
N GLY A 44 -12.72 8.33 -9.23
CA GLY A 44 -11.33 7.87 -9.42
C GLY A 44 -10.30 8.78 -8.76
N ALA A 45 -10.41 10.11 -8.93
CA ALA A 45 -9.48 11.06 -8.31
C ALA A 45 -9.53 11.02 -6.77
N VAL A 46 -10.71 10.76 -6.18
CA VAL A 46 -10.85 10.53 -4.73
C VAL A 46 -10.17 9.24 -4.32
N LEU A 47 -10.37 8.16 -5.07
CA LEU A 47 -9.74 6.86 -4.84
C LEU A 47 -8.22 6.95 -4.98
N ASP A 48 -7.70 7.55 -6.05
CA ASP A 48 -6.25 7.75 -6.25
C ASP A 48 -5.60 8.47 -5.06
N GLN A 49 -6.29 9.47 -4.51
CA GLN A 49 -5.81 10.18 -3.33
C GLN A 49 -5.84 9.31 -2.08
N ALA A 50 -6.88 8.51 -1.90
CA ALA A 50 -6.98 7.56 -0.79
C ALA A 50 -5.88 6.50 -0.87
N VAL A 51 -5.60 5.95 -2.05
CA VAL A 51 -4.49 5.02 -2.31
C VAL A 51 -3.14 5.64 -1.93
N ARG A 52 -2.89 6.91 -2.32
CA ARG A 52 -1.65 7.61 -1.92
C ARG A 52 -1.52 7.75 -0.40
N LEU A 53 -2.58 8.22 0.27
CA LEU A 53 -2.56 8.37 1.73
C LEU A 53 -2.47 7.02 2.44
N SER A 54 -3.06 5.97 1.87
CA SER A 54 -2.97 4.62 2.43
C SER A 54 -1.56 4.05 2.37
N ARG A 55 -0.78 4.42 1.37
CA ARG A 55 0.64 4.05 1.28
C ARG A 55 1.48 4.69 2.39
N GLU A 56 1.14 5.92 2.79
CA GLU A 56 1.90 6.68 3.79
C GLU A 56 1.44 6.39 5.22
N HIS A 57 0.13 6.21 5.40
CA HIS A 57 -0.52 6.17 6.72
C HIS A 57 -1.22 4.84 7.03
N GLY A 58 -1.31 3.93 6.06
CA GLY A 58 -2.15 2.73 6.12
C GLY A 58 -3.59 3.00 5.67
N VAL A 59 -4.31 1.92 5.31
CA VAL A 59 -5.67 2.01 4.73
C VAL A 59 -6.66 2.71 5.66
N GLU A 60 -6.46 2.61 6.98
CA GLU A 60 -7.32 3.25 7.98
C GLU A 60 -6.69 4.48 8.64
N GLY A 61 -5.45 4.82 8.29
CA GLY A 61 -4.66 5.86 8.96
C GLY A 61 -4.99 7.31 8.56
N TRP A 62 -5.97 7.53 7.70
CA TRP A 62 -6.43 8.84 7.23
C TRP A 62 -7.93 9.04 7.49
N SER A 63 -8.41 10.26 7.40
CA SER A 63 -9.83 10.61 7.51
C SER A 63 -10.37 11.18 6.20
N MET A 64 -11.70 11.17 6.05
CA MET A 64 -12.40 11.84 4.92
C MET A 64 -12.05 13.32 4.82
N ARG A 65 -11.73 13.97 5.96
CA ARG A 65 -11.25 15.36 5.99
C ARG A 65 -9.83 15.50 5.44
N ASP A 66 -8.98 14.52 5.65
CA ASP A 66 -7.60 14.53 5.10
C ASP A 66 -7.63 14.36 3.59
N ILE A 67 -8.49 13.48 3.06
CA ILE A 67 -8.75 13.38 1.62
C ILE A 67 -9.25 14.72 1.06
N ALA A 68 -10.26 15.31 1.69
CA ALA A 68 -10.83 16.58 1.24
C ALA A 68 -9.78 17.70 1.23
N ARG A 69 -9.00 17.80 2.29
CA ARG A 69 -7.90 18.78 2.39
C ARG A 69 -6.87 18.59 1.31
N SER A 70 -6.47 17.37 1.03
CA SER A 70 -5.45 17.05 -0.01
C SER A 70 -5.92 17.33 -1.43
N LEU A 71 -7.24 17.29 -1.67
CA LEU A 71 -7.87 17.61 -2.95
C LEU A 71 -8.37 19.06 -3.04
N ASP A 72 -8.16 19.88 -1.97
CA ASP A 72 -8.60 21.26 -1.88
C ASP A 72 -10.13 21.42 -2.08
N VAL A 73 -10.91 20.52 -1.44
CA VAL A 73 -12.39 20.53 -1.46
C VAL A 73 -12.96 20.44 -0.06
N VAL A 74 -14.26 20.72 0.08
CA VAL A 74 -14.97 20.51 1.34
C VAL A 74 -15.33 19.03 1.53
N PRO A 75 -15.36 18.52 2.78
CA PRO A 75 -15.61 17.09 3.03
C PRO A 75 -16.92 16.55 2.44
N SER A 76 -17.97 17.38 2.34
CA SER A 76 -19.24 16.97 1.74
C SER A 76 -19.13 16.51 0.28
N VAL A 77 -18.12 17.00 -0.45
CA VAL A 77 -17.85 16.57 -1.83
C VAL A 77 -17.29 15.13 -1.83
N ILE A 78 -16.44 14.77 -0.87
CA ILE A 78 -15.93 13.41 -0.76
C ILE A 78 -17.06 12.44 -0.41
N TYR A 79 -17.92 12.80 0.57
CA TYR A 79 -19.09 12.00 0.96
C TYR A 79 -20.11 11.80 -0.17
N HIS A 80 -20.12 12.68 -1.18
CA HIS A 80 -20.93 12.47 -2.38
C HIS A 80 -20.46 11.27 -3.21
N TYR A 81 -19.15 11.02 -3.30
CA TYR A 81 -18.56 9.90 -4.05
C TYR A 81 -18.47 8.61 -3.21
N PHE A 82 -18.19 8.76 -1.93
CA PHE A 82 -18.07 7.65 -0.96
C PHE A 82 -18.82 8.03 0.30
N PRO A 83 -20.05 7.52 0.49
CA PRO A 83 -20.91 7.86 1.63
C PRO A 83 -20.29 7.52 2.99
N GLN A 84 -19.44 6.47 3.03
CA GLN A 84 -18.76 6.04 4.24
C GLN A 84 -17.25 5.92 3.99
N LYS A 85 -16.46 6.09 5.06
CA LYS A 85 -15.01 5.86 5.00
C LYS A 85 -14.71 4.41 4.64
N ASP A 86 -15.49 3.48 5.17
CA ASP A 86 -15.36 2.04 4.92
C ASP A 86 -15.46 1.69 3.44
N ASP A 87 -16.43 2.31 2.71
CA ASP A 87 -16.57 2.11 1.26
C ASP A 87 -15.31 2.55 0.50
N LEU A 88 -14.70 3.65 0.94
CA LEU A 88 -13.45 4.13 0.33
C LEU A 88 -12.26 3.26 0.70
N CYS A 89 -12.21 2.73 1.93
CA CYS A 89 -11.18 1.78 2.34
C CYS A 89 -11.29 0.46 1.54
N ASP A 90 -12.50 -0.07 1.34
CA ASP A 90 -12.72 -1.27 0.53
C ASP A 90 -12.35 -1.03 -0.94
N ALA A 91 -12.66 0.15 -1.48
CA ALA A 91 -12.24 0.53 -2.81
C ALA A 91 -10.70 0.66 -2.94
N VAL A 92 -10.00 1.10 -1.90
CA VAL A 92 -8.52 1.09 -1.87
C VAL A 92 -7.99 -0.34 -1.89
N VAL A 93 -8.57 -1.25 -1.10
CA VAL A 93 -8.17 -2.67 -1.10
C VAL A 93 -8.38 -3.29 -2.49
N GLU A 94 -9.55 -3.05 -3.10
CA GLU A 94 -9.86 -3.49 -4.46
C GLU A 94 -8.81 -2.99 -5.46
N GLU A 95 -8.53 -1.67 -5.48
CA GLU A 95 -7.60 -1.04 -6.41
C GLU A 95 -6.19 -1.61 -6.30
N VAL A 96 -5.69 -1.79 -5.06
CA VAL A 96 -4.30 -2.25 -4.87
C VAL A 96 -4.16 -3.76 -5.09
N CYS A 97 -5.20 -4.55 -4.80
CA CYS A 97 -5.17 -6.00 -4.98
C CYS A 97 -5.43 -6.40 -6.44
N SER A 98 -6.27 -5.67 -7.17
CA SER A 98 -6.53 -5.92 -8.59
C SER A 98 -5.31 -5.70 -9.49
N SER A 99 -4.29 -4.98 -8.98
CA SER A 99 -3.02 -4.78 -9.69
C SER A 99 -2.11 -6.01 -9.71
N VAL A 100 -2.44 -7.06 -8.93
CA VAL A 100 -1.64 -8.30 -8.87
C VAL A 100 -2.11 -9.25 -9.98
N GLU A 101 -1.18 -9.60 -10.85
CA GLU A 101 -1.45 -10.60 -11.89
C GLU A 101 -1.49 -12.00 -11.28
N LEU A 102 -2.46 -12.82 -11.73
CA LEU A 102 -2.54 -14.22 -11.30
C LEU A 102 -1.43 -15.04 -11.96
N PRO A 103 -0.84 -16.00 -11.22
CA PRO A 103 0.12 -16.94 -11.79
C PRO A 103 -0.49 -17.80 -12.90
N GLY A 104 0.37 -18.38 -13.72
CA GLY A 104 -0.03 -19.24 -14.84
C GLY A 104 -0.94 -20.39 -14.43
N ALA A 105 -1.95 -20.67 -15.25
CA ALA A 105 -2.88 -21.77 -14.99
C ALA A 105 -2.23 -23.16 -15.15
N ASP A 106 -1.08 -23.25 -15.82
CA ASP A 106 -0.31 -24.47 -16.08
C ASP A 106 0.54 -24.93 -14.89
N LEU A 107 0.79 -24.05 -13.91
CA LEU A 107 1.56 -24.39 -12.71
C LEU A 107 0.84 -25.44 -11.86
N ASP A 108 1.57 -26.27 -11.14
CA ASP A 108 0.97 -27.10 -10.10
C ASP A 108 0.47 -26.24 -8.93
N TRP A 109 -0.32 -26.84 -8.02
CA TRP A 109 -0.96 -26.09 -6.96
C TRP A 109 0.04 -25.44 -5.98
N LYS A 110 1.19 -26.10 -5.67
CA LYS A 110 2.20 -25.54 -4.75
C LYS A 110 2.94 -24.40 -5.41
N GLU A 111 3.37 -24.55 -6.65
CA GLU A 111 4.00 -23.51 -7.44
C GLU A 111 3.06 -22.32 -7.60
N TRP A 112 1.80 -22.57 -7.94
CA TRP A 112 0.79 -21.54 -8.11
C TRP A 112 0.56 -20.72 -6.84
N PHE A 113 0.37 -21.36 -5.68
CA PHE A 113 0.24 -20.66 -4.41
C PHE A 113 1.52 -19.92 -4.02
N THR A 114 2.68 -20.49 -4.26
CA THR A 114 3.97 -19.83 -3.98
C THR A 114 4.11 -18.54 -4.78
N GLU A 115 3.85 -18.56 -6.08
CA GLU A 115 3.90 -17.38 -6.93
C GLU A 115 2.83 -16.35 -6.53
N LEU A 116 1.59 -16.78 -6.31
CA LEU A 116 0.49 -15.93 -5.88
C LEU A 116 0.84 -15.16 -4.60
N LEU A 117 1.26 -15.88 -3.57
CA LEU A 117 1.53 -15.29 -2.26
C LEU A 117 2.77 -14.38 -2.29
N THR A 118 3.76 -14.74 -3.12
CA THR A 118 4.94 -13.91 -3.37
C THR A 118 4.56 -12.61 -4.09
N ALA A 119 3.64 -12.65 -5.06
CA ALA A 119 3.15 -11.47 -5.77
C ALA A 119 2.32 -10.55 -4.87
N TYR A 120 1.47 -11.08 -4.00
CA TYR A 120 0.68 -10.28 -3.05
C TYR A 120 1.50 -9.67 -1.92
N ARG A 121 2.58 -10.32 -1.49
CA ARG A 121 3.38 -9.86 -0.36
C ARG A 121 3.84 -8.40 -0.47
N PRO A 122 4.45 -7.92 -1.57
CA PRO A 122 4.88 -6.52 -1.68
C PRO A 122 3.70 -5.54 -1.65
N VAL A 123 2.52 -5.92 -2.16
CA VAL A 123 1.31 -5.09 -2.10
C VAL A 123 0.87 -4.93 -0.65
N PHE A 124 0.77 -6.02 0.10
CA PHE A 124 0.37 -5.97 1.51
C PHE A 124 1.37 -5.19 2.37
N LEU A 125 2.67 -5.34 2.11
CA LEU A 125 3.69 -4.57 2.82
C LEU A 125 3.68 -3.07 2.46
N ARG A 126 3.28 -2.73 1.23
CA ARG A 126 3.22 -1.35 0.75
C ARG A 126 2.01 -0.58 1.26
N TYR A 127 0.90 -1.28 1.51
CA TYR A 127 -0.37 -0.72 1.94
C TYR A 127 -0.82 -1.33 3.27
N PRO A 128 -0.23 -0.87 4.37
CA PRO A 128 -0.54 -1.41 5.70
C PRO A 128 -2.02 -1.28 6.06
N GLY A 129 -2.57 -2.31 6.69
CA GLY A 129 -4.00 -2.43 7.02
C GLY A 129 -4.83 -3.16 5.95
N VAL A 130 -4.29 -3.46 4.76
CA VAL A 130 -4.96 -4.35 3.79
C VAL A 130 -5.17 -5.73 4.41
N THR A 131 -4.13 -6.30 5.02
CA THR A 131 -4.21 -7.61 5.70
C THR A 131 -5.21 -7.63 6.83
N ASP A 132 -5.36 -6.55 7.60
CA ASP A 132 -6.33 -6.46 8.69
C ASP A 132 -7.75 -6.50 8.15
N ARG A 133 -8.04 -5.79 7.05
CA ARG A 133 -9.36 -5.81 6.40
C ARG A 133 -9.68 -7.19 5.81
N LEU A 134 -8.72 -7.83 5.15
CA LEU A 134 -8.89 -9.19 4.63
C LEU A 134 -9.12 -10.20 5.75
N ALA A 135 -8.39 -10.11 6.87
CA ALA A 135 -8.60 -10.95 8.06
C ALA A 135 -9.98 -10.76 8.71
N MET A 136 -10.59 -9.59 8.55
CA MET A 136 -11.97 -9.32 8.98
C MET A 136 -13.04 -9.77 7.96
N GLY A 137 -12.64 -10.48 6.90
CA GLY A 137 -13.55 -10.98 5.87
C GLY A 137 -13.98 -9.90 4.85
N ARG A 138 -13.28 -8.76 4.78
CA ARG A 138 -13.50 -7.71 3.78
C ARG A 138 -12.87 -8.11 2.44
N ILE A 139 -13.41 -9.18 1.84
CA ILE A 139 -12.98 -9.69 0.53
C ILE A 139 -13.64 -8.83 -0.55
N THR A 140 -12.86 -8.40 -1.53
CA THR A 140 -13.31 -7.57 -2.64
C THR A 140 -13.41 -8.37 -3.93
N GLU A 141 -14.00 -7.79 -4.99
CA GLU A 141 -14.25 -8.49 -6.26
C GLU A 141 -12.98 -9.00 -6.93
N SER A 142 -11.83 -8.32 -6.73
CA SER A 142 -10.52 -8.75 -7.24
C SER A 142 -10.07 -10.12 -6.72
N PHE A 143 -10.60 -10.58 -5.58
CA PHE A 143 -10.28 -11.89 -5.03
C PHE A 143 -11.16 -13.04 -5.61
N LEU A 144 -12.23 -12.75 -6.32
CA LEU A 144 -13.08 -13.81 -6.88
C LEU A 144 -12.32 -14.72 -7.85
N PRO A 145 -11.55 -14.21 -8.83
CA PRO A 145 -10.72 -15.06 -9.70
C PRO A 145 -9.64 -15.83 -8.93
N VAL A 146 -9.09 -15.23 -7.85
CA VAL A 146 -8.11 -15.90 -6.98
C VAL A 146 -8.75 -17.11 -6.30
N ILE A 147 -9.94 -16.94 -5.72
CA ILE A 147 -10.67 -18.01 -5.03
C ILE A 147 -11.04 -19.13 -6.01
N ASP A 148 -11.57 -18.76 -7.18
CA ASP A 148 -11.98 -19.75 -8.20
C ASP A 148 -10.78 -20.60 -8.66
N MET A 149 -9.65 -19.96 -8.97
CA MET A 149 -8.44 -20.67 -9.39
C MET A 149 -7.86 -21.50 -8.24
N ALA A 150 -7.82 -20.96 -7.03
CA ALA A 150 -7.34 -21.69 -5.85
C ALA A 150 -8.17 -22.96 -5.59
N MET A 151 -9.51 -22.87 -5.70
CA MET A 151 -10.38 -24.04 -5.55
C MET A 151 -10.14 -25.06 -6.65
N ALA A 152 -9.97 -24.65 -7.91
CA ALA A 152 -9.66 -25.55 -9.01
C ALA A 152 -8.31 -26.26 -8.78
N LYS A 153 -7.26 -25.53 -8.43
CA LYS A 153 -5.93 -26.07 -8.14
C LYS A 153 -5.94 -27.11 -7.01
N LEU A 154 -6.64 -26.80 -5.92
CA LEU A 154 -6.75 -27.72 -4.78
C LEU A 154 -7.61 -28.94 -5.13
N ALA A 155 -8.65 -28.79 -5.94
CA ALA A 155 -9.45 -29.91 -6.40
C ALA A 155 -8.63 -30.87 -7.29
N ASP A 156 -7.86 -30.33 -8.25
CA ASP A 156 -6.98 -31.09 -9.14
C ASP A 156 -5.85 -31.80 -8.37
N ALA A 157 -5.40 -31.21 -7.27
CA ALA A 157 -4.42 -31.81 -6.35
C ALA A 157 -5.02 -32.90 -5.43
N GLY A 158 -6.33 -33.17 -5.52
CA GLY A 158 -6.98 -34.25 -4.79
C GLY A 158 -7.50 -33.90 -3.41
N PHE A 159 -7.55 -32.62 -3.02
CA PHE A 159 -8.07 -32.19 -1.70
C PHE A 159 -9.59 -32.44 -1.54
N GLY A 160 -10.34 -32.53 -2.62
CA GLY A 160 -11.76 -32.83 -2.58
C GLY A 160 -12.53 -31.87 -1.65
N THR A 161 -13.24 -32.41 -0.68
CA THR A 161 -14.03 -31.62 0.30
C THR A 161 -13.17 -30.80 1.27
N LEU A 162 -11.87 -31.04 1.35
CA LEU A 162 -10.94 -30.30 2.20
C LEU A 162 -10.37 -29.05 1.52
N ALA A 163 -10.58 -28.86 0.21
CA ALA A 163 -10.04 -27.71 -0.52
C ALA A 163 -10.39 -26.35 0.12
N PRO A 164 -11.63 -26.06 0.58
CA PRO A 164 -11.93 -24.80 1.25
C PRO A 164 -11.15 -24.61 2.56
N LEU A 165 -10.94 -25.69 3.32
CA LEU A 165 -10.19 -25.64 4.57
C LEU A 165 -8.70 -25.39 4.31
N ALA A 166 -8.12 -26.07 3.32
CA ALA A 166 -6.74 -25.86 2.89
C ALA A 166 -6.53 -24.41 2.43
N TYR A 167 -7.42 -23.90 1.58
CA TYR A 167 -7.39 -22.49 1.17
C TYR A 167 -7.46 -21.53 2.36
N ALA A 168 -8.39 -21.73 3.27
CA ALA A 168 -8.55 -20.88 4.45
C ALA A 168 -7.28 -20.90 5.33
N MET A 169 -6.64 -22.06 5.48
CA MET A 169 -5.40 -22.20 6.22
C MET A 169 -4.25 -21.44 5.53
N ILE A 170 -4.07 -21.63 4.24
CA ILE A 170 -3.04 -20.93 3.44
C ILE A 170 -3.26 -19.41 3.52
N PHE A 171 -4.48 -18.94 3.30
CA PHE A 171 -4.84 -17.53 3.34
C PHE A 171 -4.62 -16.93 4.73
N ASN A 172 -5.17 -17.53 5.78
CA ASN A 172 -5.10 -16.98 7.14
C ASN A 172 -3.66 -16.92 7.66
N VAL A 173 -2.85 -17.96 7.42
CA VAL A 173 -1.44 -17.98 7.86
C VAL A 173 -0.67 -16.87 7.14
N THR A 174 -0.86 -16.71 5.83
CA THR A 174 -0.19 -15.70 5.03
C THR A 174 -0.57 -14.29 5.48
N VAL A 175 -1.86 -13.99 5.55
CA VAL A 175 -2.38 -12.67 5.96
C VAL A 175 -1.93 -12.33 7.37
N SER A 176 -2.01 -13.28 8.32
CA SER A 176 -1.57 -13.06 9.69
C SER A 176 -0.07 -12.84 9.81
N THR A 177 0.74 -13.57 9.03
CA THR A 177 2.20 -13.41 9.03
C THR A 177 2.62 -12.01 8.58
N ILE A 178 1.99 -11.49 7.53
CA ILE A 178 2.26 -10.15 7.02
C ILE A 178 1.65 -9.10 7.97
N GLY A 179 0.41 -9.29 8.43
CA GLY A 179 -0.30 -8.38 9.32
C GLY A 179 0.38 -8.18 10.67
N MET A 180 1.01 -9.23 11.23
CA MET A 180 1.81 -9.08 12.45
C MET A 180 3.00 -8.13 12.29
N ARG A 181 3.61 -8.08 11.10
CA ARG A 181 4.65 -7.08 10.78
C ARG A 181 4.06 -5.68 10.73
N ASP A 182 2.91 -5.53 10.08
CA ASP A 182 2.20 -4.25 9.95
C ASP A 182 1.80 -3.69 11.31
N MET A 183 1.24 -4.50 12.17
CA MET A 183 0.82 -4.10 13.52
C MET A 183 2.00 -3.55 14.34
N ARG A 184 3.21 -4.12 14.18
CA ARG A 184 4.43 -3.62 14.83
C ARG A 184 4.86 -2.26 14.27
N MET A 185 4.70 -2.05 12.96
CA MET A 185 5.05 -0.79 12.28
C MET A 185 4.01 0.32 12.51
N HIS A 186 2.71 -0.01 12.57
CA HIS A 186 1.61 0.96 12.70
C HIS A 186 1.48 1.54 14.10
N ARG A 187 1.74 0.81 15.16
CA ARG A 187 1.82 1.36 16.52
C ARG A 187 2.79 2.52 16.62
N THR A 188 3.77 2.57 15.73
CA THR A 188 4.74 3.67 15.63
C THR A 188 4.14 4.92 14.98
N ARG A 189 3.16 4.79 14.06
CA ARG A 189 2.58 5.90 13.27
C ARG A 189 1.33 6.52 13.89
N GLY A 190 0.57 5.76 14.67
CA GLY A 190 -0.75 6.16 15.21
C GLY A 190 -0.71 6.84 16.58
N GLY A 191 0.45 7.37 17.06
CA GLY A 191 0.57 8.03 18.37
C GLY A 191 0.57 7.06 19.57
N GLY A 192 0.49 5.75 19.34
CA GLY A 192 0.80 4.72 20.33
C GLY A 192 2.31 4.66 20.56
N ARG A 193 2.71 4.14 21.74
CA ARG A 193 4.12 3.94 22.04
C ARG A 193 4.75 3.09 20.95
N ALA A 194 5.70 3.67 20.21
CA ALA A 194 6.44 2.98 19.16
C ALA A 194 6.92 1.60 19.65
N TYR A 195 6.76 0.58 18.82
CA TYR A 195 7.34 -0.72 19.12
C TYR A 195 8.87 -0.59 19.06
N ASP A 196 9.49 -0.44 20.23
CA ASP A 196 10.93 -0.32 20.35
C ASP A 196 11.55 -1.73 20.42
N MET A 197 11.96 -2.24 19.26
CA MET A 197 12.67 -3.52 19.14
C MET A 197 13.93 -3.54 20.00
N SER A 198 14.68 -2.43 20.04
CA SER A 198 15.90 -2.33 20.83
C SER A 198 15.62 -2.41 22.33
N ALA A 199 14.54 -1.77 22.80
CA ALA A 199 14.12 -1.90 24.20
C ALA A 199 13.68 -3.33 24.54
N MET A 200 12.99 -4.00 23.62
CA MET A 200 12.63 -5.41 23.79
C MET A 200 13.87 -6.29 23.87
N VAL A 201 14.83 -6.13 22.95
CA VAL A 201 16.08 -6.88 22.93
C VAL A 201 16.86 -6.67 24.22
N ARG A 202 17.00 -5.42 24.71
CA ARG A 202 17.64 -5.13 26.01
C ARG A 202 16.95 -5.86 27.17
N ARG A 203 15.61 -5.84 27.20
CA ARG A 203 14.83 -6.52 28.25
C ARG A 203 15.01 -8.04 28.23
N LEU A 204 14.95 -8.65 27.03
CA LEU A 204 15.16 -10.08 26.87
C LEU A 204 16.60 -10.46 27.17
N GLY A 205 17.58 -9.64 26.73
CA GLY A 205 19.00 -9.84 27.02
C GLY A 205 19.33 -9.91 28.50
N ALA A 206 18.62 -9.17 29.36
CA ALA A 206 18.78 -9.24 30.81
C ALA A 206 18.35 -10.60 31.42
N MET A 207 17.63 -11.43 30.65
CA MET A 207 17.14 -12.75 31.11
C MET A 207 17.89 -13.93 30.47
N THR A 208 18.79 -13.69 29.52
CA THR A 208 19.49 -14.77 28.79
C THR A 208 20.35 -15.65 29.66
N ALA A 209 20.94 -15.08 30.73
CA ALA A 209 21.73 -15.87 31.72
C ALA A 209 20.92 -16.99 32.41
N ARG A 210 19.59 -16.97 32.31
CA ARG A 210 18.67 -17.92 32.92
C ARG A 210 18.10 -18.95 31.93
N SER A 211 18.37 -18.81 30.63
CA SER A 211 17.83 -19.65 29.60
C SER A 211 18.69 -19.62 28.34
N GLU A 212 19.35 -20.74 28.07
CA GLU A 212 20.16 -20.93 26.86
C GLU A 212 19.32 -20.77 25.58
N GLY A 213 18.10 -21.32 25.56
CA GLY A 213 17.18 -21.14 24.42
C GLY A 213 16.82 -19.68 24.17
N LEU A 214 16.59 -18.89 25.24
CA LEU A 214 16.33 -17.45 25.07
C LEU A 214 17.59 -16.73 24.55
N ASP A 215 18.78 -17.11 25.00
CA ASP A 215 20.03 -16.52 24.52
C ASP A 215 20.24 -16.79 23.02
N VAL A 216 19.98 -18.02 22.56
CA VAL A 216 19.99 -18.38 21.13
C VAL A 216 18.99 -17.53 20.34
N MET A 217 17.75 -17.38 20.83
CA MET A 217 16.70 -16.56 20.18
C MET A 217 17.11 -15.08 20.14
N VAL A 218 17.62 -14.54 21.22
CA VAL A 218 18.03 -13.13 21.28
C VAL A 218 19.15 -12.87 20.29
N ARG A 219 20.20 -13.67 20.29
CA ARG A 219 21.37 -13.45 19.41
C ARG A 219 21.05 -13.66 17.93
N ASN A 220 20.34 -14.74 17.61
CA ASN A 220 20.20 -15.17 16.22
C ASN A 220 18.94 -14.66 15.53
N PHE A 221 17.94 -14.18 16.28
CA PHE A 221 16.68 -13.69 15.73
C PHE A 221 16.38 -12.25 16.13
N PHE A 222 16.33 -11.91 17.42
CA PHE A 222 15.87 -10.58 17.83
C PHE A 222 16.90 -9.47 17.62
N VAL A 223 18.20 -9.72 17.86
CA VAL A 223 19.25 -8.72 17.63
C VAL A 223 19.35 -8.34 16.16
N PRO A 224 19.39 -9.29 15.21
CA PRO A 224 19.38 -8.95 13.79
C PRO A 224 18.18 -8.10 13.32
N LEU A 225 17.03 -8.25 13.98
CA LEU A 225 15.83 -7.43 13.67
C LEU A 225 15.95 -5.96 14.09
N THR A 226 17.00 -5.56 14.78
CA THR A 226 17.28 -4.15 15.11
C THR A 226 17.96 -3.40 13.97
N ASP A 227 18.55 -4.09 13.00
CA ASP A 227 19.17 -3.56 11.81
C ASP A 227 18.19 -3.65 10.60
N GLU A 228 17.95 -2.57 9.88
CA GLU A 228 16.95 -2.53 8.81
C GLU A 228 17.27 -3.46 7.62
N ALA A 229 18.55 -3.64 7.27
CA ALA A 229 18.93 -4.51 6.15
C ALA A 229 18.74 -5.99 6.54
N GLN A 230 19.18 -6.36 7.74
CA GLN A 230 18.99 -7.71 8.25
C GLN A 230 17.52 -8.03 8.52
N LYS A 231 16.75 -7.08 9.04
CA LYS A 231 15.31 -7.19 9.28
C LYS A 231 14.55 -7.50 7.98
N ASN A 232 14.89 -6.84 6.88
CA ASN A 232 14.23 -7.10 5.61
C ASN A 232 14.56 -8.50 5.08
N ARG A 233 15.83 -8.90 5.12
CA ARG A 233 16.27 -10.25 4.74
C ARG A 233 15.59 -11.33 5.58
N ILE A 234 15.62 -11.19 6.91
CA ILE A 234 14.98 -12.17 7.82
C ILE A 234 13.47 -12.24 7.56
N SER A 235 12.83 -11.09 7.29
CA SER A 235 11.40 -11.07 6.97
C SER A 235 11.08 -11.79 5.66
N GLU A 236 11.98 -11.78 4.70
CA GLU A 236 11.84 -12.49 3.43
C GLU A 236 12.06 -13.98 3.63
N GLU A 237 13.20 -14.37 4.21
CA GLU A 237 13.53 -15.77 4.54
C GLU A 237 12.43 -16.41 5.43
N TYR A 238 11.91 -15.67 6.42
CA TYR A 238 10.84 -16.15 7.29
C TYR A 238 9.53 -16.37 6.53
N PHE A 239 9.19 -15.47 5.62
CA PHE A 239 7.99 -15.61 4.79
C PHE A 239 8.11 -16.83 3.85
N GLU A 240 9.23 -16.97 3.15
CA GLU A 240 9.49 -18.10 2.26
C GLU A 240 9.43 -19.44 3.02
N LEU A 241 10.06 -19.50 4.20
CA LEU A 241 10.02 -20.69 5.05
C LEU A 241 8.60 -21.06 5.49
N ILE A 242 7.79 -20.08 5.86
CA ILE A 242 6.39 -20.31 6.23
C ILE A 242 5.60 -20.85 5.05
N ILE A 243 5.73 -20.23 3.87
CA ILE A 243 4.98 -20.67 2.69
C ILE A 243 5.39 -22.10 2.30
N ALA A 244 6.69 -22.39 2.22
CA ALA A 244 7.18 -23.72 1.91
C ALA A 244 6.67 -24.76 2.93
N SER A 245 6.83 -24.49 4.23
CA SER A 245 6.39 -25.41 5.28
C SER A 245 4.86 -25.60 5.30
N LEU A 246 4.11 -24.54 5.01
CA LEU A 246 2.66 -24.59 4.95
C LEU A 246 2.18 -25.45 3.76
N LEU A 247 2.74 -25.23 2.57
CA LEU A 247 2.36 -25.98 1.36
C LEU A 247 2.85 -27.44 1.37
N ASP A 248 3.90 -27.74 2.13
CA ASP A 248 4.37 -29.13 2.33
C ASP A 248 3.56 -29.87 3.40
N GLY A 249 2.95 -29.15 4.33
CA GLY A 249 2.17 -29.72 5.44
C GLY A 249 0.67 -29.84 5.19
N VAL A 250 0.16 -29.25 4.08
CA VAL A 250 -1.24 -29.36 3.65
C VAL A 250 -1.38 -30.50 2.65
#